data_e8d9e2e70c1d83f78e77c6356d74cd69
#
_entry.id   e8d9e2e70c1d83f78e77c6356d74cd69
#
_cell.length_a   1.000
_cell.length_b   1.000
_cell.length_c   1.000
_cell.angle_alpha   90.00
_cell.angle_beta   90.00
_cell.angle_gamma   90.00
#
_symmetry.space_group_name_H-M   'P 1'
#
loop_
_entity.id
_entity.type
_entity.pdbx_description
1 polymer ?
#
loop_
_entity_poly.entity_id
_entity_poly.type
_entity_poly.pdbx_seq_one_letter_code
_entity_poly.pdbx_strand_id
1 'polypeptide(L)'
;MKDQINKTTACTCPKCGKRNEQIIQNPYPMYDKYKDTLTKWFICDDCLTEWYEHYRLTYDGAGVIAFNYETLSRDMVEFDKAGKKKD
;
A
#
# COMPACT_ATOMS: atom_id res chain seq x y z
N MET A 1 -18.16 -18.29 23.64
CA MET A 1 -16.99 -17.55 24.08
C MET A 1 -16.53 -16.56 23.03
N LYS A 2 -16.10 -15.44 23.47
CA LYS A 2 -15.74 -14.35 22.59
C LYS A 2 -14.23 -14.37 22.28
N ASP A 3 -13.90 -14.33 21.01
CA ASP A 3 -12.50 -14.24 20.60
C ASP A 3 -11.96 -12.86 20.95
N GLN A 4 -10.80 -12.84 21.58
CA GLN A 4 -10.15 -11.59 21.90
C GLN A 4 -8.99 -11.38 20.96
N ILE A 5 -9.04 -10.25 20.26
CA ILE A 5 -7.96 -9.88 19.34
C ILE A 5 -7.16 -8.79 20.03
N ASN A 6 -6.01 -9.19 20.59
CA ASN A 6 -5.17 -8.27 21.35
C ASN A 6 -4.06 -7.63 20.51
N LYS A 7 -3.82 -8.18 19.34
CA LYS A 7 -2.68 -7.75 18.53
C LYS A 7 -2.91 -8.11 17.09
N THR A 8 -2.53 -7.23 16.18
CA THR A 8 -2.62 -7.47 14.74
C THR A 8 -1.28 -7.23 14.08
N THR A 9 -1.09 -7.87 12.93
CA THR A 9 0.11 -7.73 12.11
C THR A 9 -0.35 -7.52 10.67
N ALA A 10 0.41 -6.73 9.91
CA ALA A 10 0.06 -6.43 8.53
C ALA A 10 -0.13 -7.70 7.71
N CYS A 11 -1.18 -7.71 6.88
CA CYS A 11 -1.53 -8.80 5.97
C CYS A 11 -1.67 -10.15 6.65
N THR A 12 -2.11 -10.14 7.89
CA THR A 12 -2.31 -11.37 8.68
C THR A 12 -3.71 -11.32 9.27
N CYS A 13 -4.45 -12.42 9.15
CA CYS A 13 -5.78 -12.49 9.76
C CYS A 13 -5.69 -12.28 11.27
N PRO A 14 -6.38 -11.28 11.82
CA PRO A 14 -6.28 -10.99 13.25
C PRO A 14 -6.94 -12.04 14.14
N LYS A 15 -7.76 -12.92 13.57
CA LYS A 15 -8.44 -13.93 14.34
C LYS A 15 -7.71 -15.27 14.33
N CYS A 16 -7.36 -15.79 13.14
CA CYS A 16 -6.75 -17.11 13.05
C CYS A 16 -5.26 -17.10 12.74
N GLY A 17 -4.71 -15.93 12.44
CA GLY A 17 -3.27 -15.78 12.17
C GLY A 17 -2.79 -16.26 10.82
N LYS A 18 -3.69 -16.63 9.93
CA LYS A 18 -3.27 -17.10 8.60
C LYS A 18 -2.85 -15.95 7.70
N ARG A 19 -2.00 -16.26 6.74
CA ARG A 19 -1.39 -15.30 5.83
C ARG A 19 -1.44 -15.83 4.41
N ASN A 20 -1.02 -14.97 3.49
CA ASN A 20 -0.81 -15.32 2.07
C ASN A 20 -2.10 -15.76 1.35
N GLU A 21 -2.12 -16.96 0.84
CA GLU A 21 -3.23 -17.42 -0.01
C GLU A 21 -4.58 -17.42 0.66
N GLN A 22 -4.61 -17.49 1.98
CA GLN A 22 -5.86 -17.45 2.72
C GLN A 22 -6.39 -16.03 2.87
N ILE A 23 -5.60 -15.04 2.55
CA ILE A 23 -5.99 -13.64 2.69
C ILE A 23 -6.37 -13.08 1.31
N ILE A 24 -7.61 -12.61 1.21
CA ILE A 24 -8.10 -12.00 -0.02
C ILE A 24 -8.17 -10.50 0.20
N GLN A 25 -7.40 -9.76 -0.58
CA GLN A 25 -7.41 -8.30 -0.51
C GLN A 25 -8.43 -7.74 -1.49
N ASN A 26 -9.23 -6.79 -1.01
CA ASN A 26 -10.13 -6.05 -1.88
C ASN A 26 -9.26 -5.26 -2.88
N PRO A 27 -9.52 -5.37 -4.20
CA PRO A 27 -8.68 -4.70 -5.21
C PRO A 27 -8.86 -3.19 -5.26
N TYR A 28 -9.77 -2.63 -4.47
CA TYR A 28 -10.06 -1.19 -4.50
C TYR A 28 -9.76 -0.54 -3.15
N PRO A 29 -8.48 -0.31 -2.83
CA PRO A 29 -8.14 0.40 -1.60
C PRO A 29 -8.60 1.85 -1.67
N MET A 30 -8.86 2.44 -0.52
CA MET A 30 -9.33 3.81 -0.44
C MET A 30 -8.20 4.74 0.02
N TYR A 31 -7.94 5.75 -0.78
CA TYR A 31 -6.95 6.77 -0.47
C TYR A 31 -7.64 8.03 0.05
N ASP A 32 -7.20 8.52 1.21
CA ASP A 32 -7.67 9.77 1.79
C ASP A 32 -6.61 10.84 1.55
N LYS A 33 -6.86 11.73 0.60
CA LYS A 33 -5.90 12.75 0.21
C LYS A 33 -5.68 13.81 1.28
N TYR A 34 -6.62 13.97 2.18
CA TYR A 34 -6.49 14.98 3.24
C TYR A 34 -5.62 14.49 4.39
N LYS A 35 -5.66 13.19 4.66
CA LYS A 35 -4.86 12.58 5.72
C LYS A 35 -3.63 11.89 5.20
N ASP A 36 -3.54 11.75 3.88
CA ASP A 36 -2.46 11.05 3.20
C ASP A 36 -2.32 9.62 3.69
N THR A 37 -3.46 8.94 3.79
CA THR A 37 -3.54 7.58 4.25
C THR A 37 -4.20 6.68 3.22
N LEU A 38 -3.84 5.41 3.27
CA LEU A 38 -4.43 4.39 2.42
C LEU A 38 -5.07 3.33 3.29
N THR A 39 -6.32 2.99 3.00
CA THR A 39 -7.02 1.92 3.72
C THR A 39 -7.22 0.75 2.78
N LYS A 40 -6.80 -0.41 3.22
CA LYS A 40 -6.98 -1.67 2.49
C LYS A 40 -7.91 -2.57 3.26
N TRP A 41 -8.77 -3.28 2.54
CA TRP A 41 -9.70 -4.22 3.15
C TRP A 41 -9.33 -5.64 2.78
N PHE A 42 -9.48 -6.53 3.75
CA PHE A 42 -9.11 -7.93 3.60
C PHE A 42 -10.20 -8.83 4.16
N ILE A 43 -10.24 -10.06 3.68
CA ILE A 43 -11.06 -11.11 4.25
C ILE A 43 -10.22 -12.39 4.28
N CYS A 44 -10.33 -13.13 5.38
CA CYS A 44 -9.67 -14.41 5.49
C CYS A 44 -10.58 -15.47 4.86
N ASP A 45 -10.07 -16.18 3.87
CA ASP A 45 -10.85 -17.22 3.18
C ASP A 45 -11.14 -18.42 4.08
N ASP A 46 -10.34 -18.60 5.14
CA ASP A 46 -10.50 -19.73 6.04
C ASP A 46 -11.56 -19.51 7.11
N CYS A 47 -11.47 -18.39 7.85
CA CYS A 47 -12.40 -18.13 8.95
C CYS A 47 -13.40 -17.00 8.65
N LEU A 48 -13.32 -16.42 7.46
CA LEU A 48 -14.21 -15.38 6.97
C LEU A 48 -14.20 -14.10 7.80
N THR A 49 -13.14 -13.86 8.54
CA THR A 49 -12.95 -12.61 9.26
C THR A 49 -12.61 -11.50 8.28
N GLU A 50 -13.31 -10.39 8.40
CA GLU A 50 -13.02 -9.20 7.60
C GLU A 50 -12.30 -8.19 8.46
N TRP A 51 -11.33 -7.50 7.88
CA TRP A 51 -10.65 -6.40 8.59
C TRP A 51 -10.12 -5.41 7.57
N TYR A 52 -9.67 -4.28 8.09
CA TYR A 52 -9.03 -3.28 7.25
C TYR A 52 -7.75 -2.82 7.92
N GLU A 53 -6.84 -2.30 7.10
CA GLU A 53 -5.55 -1.80 7.57
C GLU A 53 -5.34 -0.40 7.06
N HIS A 54 -4.82 0.46 7.91
CA HIS A 54 -4.49 1.84 7.56
C HIS A 54 -3.00 1.98 7.38
N TYR A 55 -2.61 2.67 6.32
CA TYR A 55 -1.22 2.95 6.05
C TYR A 55 -1.05 4.45 5.87
N ARG A 56 -0.03 5.00 6.48
CA ARG A 56 0.32 6.40 6.29
C ARG A 56 1.30 6.48 5.15
N LEU A 57 0.98 7.31 4.17
CA LEU A 57 1.85 7.50 3.01
C LEU A 57 2.83 8.61 3.31
N THR A 58 4.06 8.41 2.92
CA THR A 58 5.14 9.37 3.12
C THR A 58 5.83 9.58 1.79
N TYR A 59 6.10 10.82 1.46
CA TYR A 59 6.80 11.14 0.22
C TYR A 59 8.19 10.48 0.25
N ASP A 60 8.51 9.72 -0.79
CA ASP A 60 9.77 8.97 -0.88
C ASP A 60 10.63 9.43 -2.03
N GLY A 61 10.12 10.32 -2.84
CA GLY A 61 10.85 10.79 -3.99
C GLY A 61 9.92 11.00 -5.16
N ALA A 62 10.48 11.43 -6.26
CA ALA A 62 9.71 11.72 -7.46
C ALA A 62 10.52 11.36 -8.69
N GLY A 63 9.78 11.13 -9.78
CA GLY A 63 10.39 10.98 -11.09
C GLY A 63 9.93 12.10 -11.98
N VAL A 64 10.84 12.64 -12.76
CA VAL A 64 10.50 13.65 -13.76
C VAL A 64 10.63 13.00 -15.13
N ILE A 65 9.60 13.16 -15.93
CA ILE A 65 9.59 12.64 -17.29
C ILE A 65 9.86 13.80 -18.23
N ALA A 66 11.02 13.76 -18.91
CA ALA A 66 11.40 14.77 -19.87
C ALA A 66 11.19 14.21 -21.27
N PHE A 67 10.37 14.89 -22.06
CA PHE A 67 10.11 14.48 -23.43
C PHE A 67 11.05 15.21 -24.38
N ASN A 68 11.76 14.44 -25.20
CA ASN A 68 12.65 14.99 -26.22
C ASN A 68 11.91 14.98 -27.55
N TYR A 69 11.56 16.16 -28.04
CA TYR A 69 10.78 16.29 -29.26
C TYR A 69 11.57 15.95 -30.53
N GLU A 70 12.88 16.05 -30.46
CA GLU A 70 13.71 15.74 -31.62
C GLU A 70 13.79 14.23 -31.88
N THR A 71 13.94 13.45 -30.81
CA THR A 71 14.05 11.99 -30.91
C THR A 71 12.73 11.28 -30.63
N LEU A 72 11.71 12.03 -30.22
CA LEU A 72 10.42 11.52 -29.80
C LEU A 72 10.57 10.47 -28.70
N SER A 73 11.52 10.69 -27.80
CA SER A 73 11.80 9.80 -26.69
C SER A 73 11.46 10.45 -25.36
N ARG A 74 11.35 9.61 -24.34
CA ARG A 74 11.06 10.04 -22.97
C ARG A 74 12.21 9.61 -22.08
N ASP A 75 12.78 10.57 -21.38
CA ASP A 75 13.83 10.29 -20.40
C ASP A 75 13.26 10.46 -19.02
N MET A 76 13.64 9.59 -18.10
CA MET A 76 13.17 9.65 -16.72
C MET A 76 14.34 9.95 -15.80
N VAL A 77 14.15 10.92 -14.92
CA VAL A 77 15.14 11.30 -13.93
C VAL A 77 14.51 11.12 -12.56
N GLU A 78 15.16 10.34 -11.70
CA GLU A 78 14.67 10.03 -10.36
C GLU A 78 15.31 10.91 -9.32
N PHE A 79 14.53 11.30 -8.33
CA PHE A 79 14.99 12.11 -7.21
C PHE A 79 14.58 11.42 -5.91
N ASP A 80 15.44 11.48 -4.91
CA ASP A 80 15.13 10.93 -3.60
C ASP A 80 14.24 11.89 -2.81
N LYS A 81 13.87 11.49 -1.60
CA LYS A 81 12.96 12.28 -0.78
C LYS A 81 13.53 13.63 -0.36
N ALA A 82 14.83 13.81 -0.45
CA ALA A 82 15.48 15.08 -0.16
C ALA A 82 15.59 15.96 -1.41
N GLY A 83 15.09 15.49 -2.54
CA GLY A 83 15.15 16.23 -3.80
C GLY A 83 16.47 16.08 -4.53
N LYS A 84 17.26 15.10 -4.13
CA LYS A 84 18.56 14.87 -4.73
C LYS A 84 18.45 13.87 -5.87
N LYS A 85 19.09 14.18 -6.98
CA LYS A 85 19.08 13.32 -8.15
C LYS A 85 19.75 11.99 -7.86
N LYS A 86 19.09 10.91 -8.22
CA LYS A 86 19.65 9.56 -8.12
C LYS A 86 20.50 9.26 -9.34
N ASP A 87 21.57 8.53 -9.14
CA ASP A 87 22.41 8.09 -10.24
C ASP A 87 21.95 6.77 -10.83
#